data_91982c3272e6fd5c33244ee7075a4e4b
#
_entry.id   91982c3272e6fd5c33244ee7075a4e4b
#
_cell.length_a   1.000
_cell.length_b   1.000
_cell.length_c   1.000
_cell.angle_alpha   90.00
_cell.angle_beta   90.00
_cell.angle_gamma   90.00
#
_symmetry.space_group_name_H-M   'P 1'
#
loop_
_entity.id
_entity.type
_entity.pdbx_description
1 polymer ?
#
loop_
_entity_poly.entity_id
_entity_poly.type
_entity_poly.pdbx_seq_one_letter_code
_entity_poly.pdbx_strand_id
1 'polypeptide(L)'
;MKNIFVFLADGFEEIEALTPVDVLRRAGLSVQTVSVMEEQVVAGAHGVPVLADKMFAEIDPEDAEMILLPGGLPGATNLDAHEG
;
A
#
# COMPACT_ATOMS: atom_id res chain seq x y z
N MET A 1 18.80 3.58 4.90
CA MET A 1 17.60 3.44 5.74
C MET A 1 16.58 2.58 5.02
N LYS A 2 16.00 1.62 5.72
CA LYS A 2 14.98 0.77 5.13
C LYS A 2 13.65 1.51 5.01
N ASN A 3 12.79 1.02 4.15
CA ASN A 3 11.51 1.65 3.84
C ASN A 3 10.36 0.94 4.53
N ILE A 4 9.31 1.69 4.78
CA ILE A 4 8.03 1.12 5.20
C ILE A 4 7.15 1.10 3.96
N PHE A 5 6.65 -0.09 3.59
CA PHE A 5 5.78 -0.24 2.44
C PHE A 5 4.34 -0.46 2.87
N VAL A 6 3.45 0.28 2.23
CA VAL A 6 2.01 0.12 2.43
C VAL A 6 1.45 -0.47 1.13
N PHE A 7 1.03 -1.72 1.18
CA PHE A 7 0.54 -2.42 -0.01
C PHE A 7 -0.92 -2.05 -0.29
N LEU A 8 -1.20 -1.70 -1.54
CA LEU A 8 -2.52 -1.30 -1.97
C LEU A 8 -3.05 -2.28 -3.02
N ALA A 9 -4.26 -2.77 -2.81
CA ALA A 9 -4.99 -3.57 -3.79
C ALA A 9 -6.37 -2.95 -3.94
N ASP A 10 -7.02 -3.18 -5.08
CA ASP A 10 -8.36 -2.64 -5.32
C ASP A 10 -9.30 -3.03 -4.17
N GLY A 11 -10.06 -2.07 -3.68
CA GLY A 11 -10.97 -2.28 -2.57
C GLY A 11 -10.35 -2.04 -1.20
N PHE A 12 -9.12 -1.52 -1.14
CA PHE A 12 -8.50 -1.22 0.14
C PHE A 12 -9.28 -0.14 0.90
N GLU A 13 -9.17 -0.16 2.24
CA GLU A 13 -9.81 0.85 3.08
C GLU A 13 -8.94 2.11 3.07
N GLU A 14 -9.47 3.19 2.49
CA GLU A 14 -8.68 4.42 2.27
C GLU A 14 -8.11 4.98 3.56
N ILE A 15 -8.95 5.07 4.60
CA ILE A 15 -8.50 5.66 5.86
C ILE A 15 -7.43 4.79 6.51
N GLU A 16 -7.61 3.46 6.49
CA GLU A 16 -6.66 2.54 7.08
C GLU A 16 -5.32 2.53 6.34
N ALA A 17 -5.34 2.82 5.04
CA ALA A 17 -4.12 2.86 4.25
C ALA A 17 -3.42 4.21 4.36
N LEU A 18 -4.17 5.30 4.20
CA LEU A 18 -3.56 6.62 4.05
C LEU A 18 -3.24 7.30 5.38
N THR A 19 -3.98 7.00 6.43
CA THR A 19 -3.70 7.58 7.75
C THR A 19 -2.31 7.20 8.26
N PRO A 20 -1.92 5.91 8.22
CA PRO A 20 -0.55 5.55 8.61
C PRO A 20 0.50 6.21 7.72
N VAL A 21 0.25 6.32 6.40
CA VAL A 21 1.18 6.97 5.49
C VAL A 21 1.42 8.42 5.92
N ASP A 22 0.34 9.14 6.19
CA ASP A 22 0.45 10.54 6.61
C ASP A 22 1.19 10.68 7.94
N VAL A 23 0.77 9.90 8.94
CA VAL A 23 1.36 9.98 10.28
C VAL A 23 2.84 9.61 10.27
N LEU A 24 3.19 8.54 9.57
CA LEU A 24 4.58 8.08 9.53
C LEU A 24 5.48 9.03 8.75
N ARG A 25 4.97 9.61 7.67
CA ARG A 25 5.73 10.62 6.93
C ARG A 25 5.96 11.89 7.75
N ARG A 26 4.99 12.28 8.55
CA ARG A 26 5.14 13.42 9.46
C ARG A 26 6.20 13.15 10.51
N ALA A 27 6.40 11.89 10.86
CA ALA A 27 7.44 11.49 11.80
C ALA A 27 8.83 11.39 11.15
N GLY A 28 8.95 11.68 9.87
CA GLY A 28 10.22 11.66 9.17
C GLY A 28 10.64 10.30 8.66
N LEU A 29 9.73 9.33 8.64
CA LEU A 29 10.04 7.99 8.18
C LEU A 29 9.85 7.85 6.68
N SER A 30 10.60 6.94 6.07
CA SER A 30 10.48 6.67 4.63
C SER A 30 9.33 5.69 4.40
N VAL A 31 8.20 6.22 3.91
CA VAL A 31 6.99 5.43 3.70
C VAL A 31 6.62 5.53 2.22
N GLN A 32 6.41 4.39 1.59
CA GLN A 32 5.98 4.33 0.19
C GLN A 32 4.76 3.45 0.05
N THR A 33 3.80 3.91 -0.75
CA THR A 33 2.66 3.08 -1.13
C THR A 33 3.05 2.23 -2.33
N VAL A 34 2.61 0.99 -2.33
CA VAL A 34 2.99 0.02 -3.36
C VAL A 34 1.73 -0.64 -3.91
N SER A 35 1.52 -0.51 -5.22
CA SER A 35 0.41 -1.20 -5.88
C SER A 35 0.78 -2.67 -6.11
N VAL A 36 -0.07 -3.57 -5.66
CA VAL A 36 0.07 -4.99 -5.98
C VAL A 36 -0.80 -5.37 -7.18
N MET A 37 -1.47 -4.38 -7.77
CA MET A 37 -2.28 -4.59 -8.97
C MET A 37 -1.43 -4.36 -10.22
N GLU A 38 -2.03 -4.52 -11.40
CA GLU A 38 -1.31 -4.32 -12.65
C GLU A 38 -1.08 -2.84 -12.98
N GLU A 39 -1.86 -1.97 -12.36
CA GLU A 39 -1.76 -0.52 -12.59
C GLU A 39 -1.30 0.19 -11.33
N GLN A 40 -0.66 1.34 -11.53
CA GLN A 40 -0.18 2.15 -10.42
C GLN A 40 -1.31 2.86 -9.69
N VAL A 41 -2.42 3.13 -10.38
CA VAL A 41 -3.61 3.71 -9.75
C VAL A 41 -4.45 2.60 -9.16
N VAL A 42 -4.73 2.69 -7.86
CA VAL A 42 -5.49 1.66 -7.14
C VAL A 42 -6.75 2.31 -6.58
N ALA A 43 -7.89 1.67 -6.80
CA ALA A 43 -9.17 2.21 -6.33
C ALA A 43 -9.51 1.67 -4.95
N GLY A 44 -9.78 2.57 -4.01
CA GLY A 44 -10.18 2.17 -2.66
C GLY A 44 -11.63 1.71 -2.59
N ALA A 45 -12.01 1.22 -1.43
CA ALA A 45 -13.35 0.67 -1.18
C ALA A 45 -14.45 1.71 -1.36
N HIS A 46 -14.13 2.97 -1.16
CA HIS A 46 -15.09 4.08 -1.29
C HIS A 46 -14.94 4.84 -2.61
N GLY A 47 -14.27 4.23 -3.58
CA GLY A 47 -14.14 4.80 -4.90
C GLY A 47 -13.08 5.88 -5.05
N VAL A 48 -12.18 6.02 -4.08
CA VAL A 48 -11.11 7.02 -4.15
C VAL A 48 -9.92 6.42 -4.87
N PRO A 49 -9.55 6.93 -6.05
CA PRO A 49 -8.36 6.42 -6.75
C PRO A 49 -7.09 7.00 -6.11
N VAL A 50 -6.12 6.14 -5.89
CA VAL A 50 -4.84 6.54 -5.29
C VAL A 50 -3.71 6.10 -6.21
N LEU A 51 -2.83 7.05 -6.53
CA LEU A 51 -1.64 6.75 -7.31
C LEU A 51 -0.56 6.25 -6.33
N ALA A 52 -0.22 4.98 -6.44
CA ALA A 52 0.81 4.40 -5.58
C ALA A 52 2.19 4.96 -5.97
N ASP A 53 3.08 5.04 -4.98
CA ASP A 53 4.43 5.52 -5.22
C ASP A 53 5.23 4.53 -6.08
N LYS A 54 4.98 3.24 -5.90
CA LYS A 54 5.71 2.18 -6.58
C LYS A 54 4.78 1.05 -7.00
N MET A 55 5.23 0.28 -7.99
CA MET A 55 4.62 -1.00 -8.34
C MET A 55 5.33 -2.10 -7.56
N PHE A 56 4.63 -3.20 -7.30
CA PHE A 56 5.22 -4.30 -6.54
C PHE A 56 6.52 -4.81 -7.17
N ALA A 57 6.56 -4.88 -8.50
CA ALA A 57 7.74 -5.35 -9.21
C ALA A 57 8.94 -4.41 -9.09
N GLU A 58 8.73 -3.17 -8.65
CA GLU A 58 9.79 -2.17 -8.54
C GLU A 58 10.46 -2.15 -7.17
N ILE A 59 9.92 -2.89 -6.19
CA ILE A 59 10.47 -2.86 -4.84
C ILE A 59 11.32 -4.09 -4.58
N ASP A 60 12.26 -3.95 -3.65
CA ASP A 60 13.04 -5.06 -3.13
C ASP A 60 12.52 -5.37 -1.73
N PRO A 61 11.96 -6.57 -1.51
CA PRO A 61 11.45 -6.92 -0.18
C PRO A 61 12.49 -6.81 0.93
N GLU A 62 13.77 -6.95 0.59
CA GLU A 62 14.82 -6.82 1.58
C GLU A 62 15.00 -5.39 2.09
N ASP A 63 14.50 -4.41 1.34
CA ASP A 63 14.51 -3.01 1.77
C ASP A 63 13.39 -2.68 2.73
N ALA A 64 12.48 -3.61 2.99
CA ALA A 64 11.35 -3.37 3.85
C ALA A 64 11.74 -3.52 5.32
N GLU A 65 11.52 -2.45 6.09
CA GLU A 65 11.61 -2.52 7.53
C GLU A 65 10.26 -2.97 8.10
N MET A 66 9.18 -2.56 7.44
CA MET A 66 7.82 -2.90 7.86
C MET A 66 6.93 -2.91 6.63
N ILE A 67 5.95 -3.82 6.62
CA ILE A 67 4.94 -3.88 5.59
C ILE A 67 3.58 -3.74 6.25
N LEU A 68 2.77 -2.81 5.76
CA LEU A 68 1.42 -2.59 6.25
C LEU A 68 0.42 -3.07 5.21
N LEU A 69 -0.57 -3.81 5.68
CA LEU A 69 -1.62 -4.35 4.84
C LEU A 69 -2.95 -3.75 5.28
N PRO A 70 -3.43 -2.71 4.58
CA PRO A 70 -4.70 -2.08 4.96
C PRO A 70 -5.86 -3.06 4.81
N GLY A 71 -6.84 -2.94 5.69
CA GLY A 71 -8.04 -3.74 5.61
C GLY A 71 -8.95 -3.32 4.47
N GLY A 72 -10.14 -3.90 4.46
CA GLY A 72 -11.15 -3.62 3.46
C GLY A 72 -11.38 -4.80 2.53
N LEU A 73 -12.62 -5.00 2.12
CA LEU A 73 -12.99 -6.01 1.15
C LEU A 73 -13.48 -5.31 -0.11
N PRO A 74 -13.03 -5.71 -1.29
CA PRO A 74 -12.22 -6.90 -1.59
C PRO A 74 -10.70 -6.68 -1.46
N GLY A 75 -10.25 -5.56 -0.92
CA GLY A 75 -8.82 -5.28 -0.83
C GLY A 75 -8.03 -6.37 -0.12
N ALA A 76 -8.50 -6.80 1.08
CA ALA A 76 -7.80 -7.83 1.84
C ALA A 76 -7.75 -9.16 1.08
N THR A 77 -8.85 -9.50 0.38
CA THR A 77 -8.91 -10.71 -0.42
C THR A 77 -7.92 -10.63 -1.58
N ASN A 78 -7.82 -9.47 -2.22
CA ASN A 78 -6.89 -9.30 -3.32
C ASN A 78 -5.43 -9.41 -2.86
N LEU A 79 -5.12 -8.91 -1.67
CA LEU A 79 -3.78 -9.02 -1.12
C LEU A 79 -3.44 -10.47 -0.78
N ASP A 80 -4.38 -11.21 -0.22
CA ASP A 80 -4.19 -12.63 0.05
C ASP A 80 -3.93 -13.41 -1.23
N ALA A 81 -4.69 -13.12 -2.29
CA ALA A 81 -4.52 -13.79 -3.56
C ALA A 81 -3.19 -13.47 -4.23
N HIS A 82 -2.64 -12.30 -3.97
CA HIS A 82 -1.40 -11.87 -4.60
C HIS A 82 -0.18 -12.63 -4.10
N GLU A 83 -0.15 -12.95 -2.84
CA GLU A 83 0.99 -13.65 -2.21
C GLU A 83 2.34 -12.98 -2.49
N GLY A 84 2.30 -11.70 -2.68
CA GLY A 84 3.52 -10.93 -2.97
C GLY A 84 4.35 -10.53 -1.76
#